data_c11c2cd100dde3baff687c7bd5d564e0
#
_entry.id   c11c2cd100dde3baff687c7bd5d564e0
#
_cell.length_a   1.000
_cell.length_b   1.000
_cell.length_c   1.000
_cell.angle_alpha   90.00
_cell.angle_beta   90.00
_cell.angle_gamma   90.00
#
_symmetry.space_group_name_H-M   'P 1'
#
loop_
_entity.id
_entity.type
_entity.pdbx_description
1 polymer ?
#
loop_
_entity_poly.entity_id
_entity_poly.type
_entity_poly.pdbx_seq_one_letter_code
_entity_poly.pdbx_strand_id
1 'polypeptide(L)'
;MRPSRLLIRCVLSLAALATIASVAASQTPSPARLLVLLRNASALAIVDPASGHVLGRVPVGKDPHEVAVTPDGKMAFVASPSEGISVIDVPAMKELRRVDTGALSAPHDVLYAGGKVYFTAEGFKTIGRYDPAANKIEWMLGIGQDGTHMMVLAKDQQTMWVPNRGSNSISVIDGVAGGPPKFRTTAIPVPGKTPEGLDLSPDGRELWTATRGDGGVSIIDTTSRKVTQSFNLKLTDANRLKFTPDGKVLILDGGTGTLIVLDAASRKEIKRLKVAPGDTGDGGVFVMPDGSRAYLGLRDDHSVVVIDLKTLEIANRFAMGPNSGPGCINWAFLR
;
A
#
# COMPACT_ATOMS: atom_id res chain seq x y z
N MET A 1 79.42 -10.66 -64.23
CA MET A 1 77.97 -10.90 -64.12
C MET A 1 77.60 -11.04 -62.71
N ARG A 2 76.80 -10.16 -62.12
CA ARG A 2 76.42 -10.14 -60.68
C ARG A 2 75.11 -10.91 -60.44
N PRO A 3 75.01 -11.69 -59.37
CA PRO A 3 73.76 -12.30 -59.00
C PRO A 3 72.98 -11.37 -58.05
N SER A 4 71.69 -11.32 -58.29
CA SER A 4 70.66 -10.60 -57.52
C SER A 4 70.38 -11.23 -56.15
N ARG A 5 70.37 -10.40 -55.11
CA ARG A 5 70.00 -10.81 -53.78
C ARG A 5 68.46 -10.65 -53.59
N LEU A 6 67.78 -11.73 -53.31
CA LEU A 6 66.40 -11.74 -52.95
C LEU A 6 66.21 -11.52 -51.43
N LEU A 7 65.61 -10.41 -51.04
CA LEU A 7 65.31 -10.06 -49.65
C LEU A 7 63.96 -10.67 -49.28
N ILE A 8 63.96 -11.66 -48.38
CA ILE A 8 62.73 -12.19 -47.76
C ILE A 8 62.40 -11.23 -46.58
N ARG A 9 61.25 -10.58 -46.64
CA ARG A 9 60.67 -9.83 -45.53
C ARG A 9 59.73 -10.75 -44.73
N CYS A 10 60.16 -11.10 -43.53
CA CYS A 10 59.29 -11.71 -42.54
C CYS A 10 58.37 -10.64 -41.96
N VAL A 11 57.05 -10.77 -42.18
CA VAL A 11 56.02 -9.96 -41.51
C VAL A 11 55.63 -10.70 -40.23
N LEU A 12 56.08 -10.20 -39.09
CA LEU A 12 55.58 -10.65 -37.77
C LEU A 12 54.22 -9.96 -37.52
N SER A 13 53.16 -10.73 -37.58
CA SER A 13 51.83 -10.34 -37.16
C SER A 13 51.73 -10.47 -35.63
N LEU A 14 51.77 -9.34 -34.90
CA LEU A 14 51.37 -9.30 -33.48
C LEU A 14 49.87 -9.33 -33.39
N ALA A 15 49.31 -10.45 -32.92
CA ALA A 15 47.90 -10.55 -32.51
C ALA A 15 47.77 -9.94 -31.10
N ALA A 16 47.24 -8.74 -30.98
CA ALA A 16 46.88 -8.17 -29.68
C ALA A 16 45.56 -8.82 -29.19
N LEU A 17 45.61 -9.68 -28.19
CA LEU A 17 44.46 -10.13 -27.44
C LEU A 17 43.96 -8.96 -26.57
N ALA A 18 42.87 -8.30 -27.00
CA ALA A 18 42.15 -7.37 -26.16
C ALA A 18 41.26 -8.18 -25.17
N THR A 19 41.70 -8.28 -23.93
CA THR A 19 40.87 -8.77 -22.81
C THR A 19 39.81 -7.70 -22.49
N ILE A 20 38.56 -7.96 -22.88
CA ILE A 20 37.41 -7.16 -22.45
C ILE A 20 37.14 -7.56 -20.99
N ALA A 21 37.66 -6.78 -20.06
CA ALA A 21 37.26 -6.83 -18.67
C ALA A 21 35.83 -6.27 -18.57
N SER A 22 34.85 -7.15 -18.40
CA SER A 22 33.49 -6.76 -18.04
C SER A 22 33.53 -6.11 -16.67
N VAL A 23 33.51 -4.79 -16.63
CA VAL A 23 33.26 -4.05 -15.39
C VAL A 23 31.79 -4.30 -15.05
N ALA A 24 31.55 -5.22 -14.14
CA ALA A 24 30.26 -5.34 -13.48
C ALA A 24 30.03 -3.99 -12.77
N ALA A 25 29.17 -3.15 -13.33
CA ALA A 25 28.75 -1.93 -12.68
C ALA A 25 28.11 -2.34 -11.34
N SER A 26 28.79 -2.04 -10.25
CA SER A 26 28.23 -2.11 -8.90
C SER A 26 27.02 -1.16 -8.89
N GLN A 27 25.83 -1.72 -9.02
CA GLN A 27 24.59 -0.96 -8.86
C GLN A 27 24.58 -0.45 -7.41
N THR A 28 24.70 0.86 -7.25
CA THR A 28 24.42 1.48 -5.95
C THR A 28 23.04 1.02 -5.51
N PRO A 29 22.89 0.49 -4.29
CA PRO A 29 21.57 0.02 -3.82
C PRO A 29 20.56 1.16 -3.99
N SER A 30 19.41 0.86 -4.59
CA SER A 30 18.32 1.83 -4.71
C SER A 30 18.00 2.37 -3.32
N PRO A 31 17.83 3.69 -3.13
CA PRO A 31 17.39 4.25 -1.85
C PRO A 31 15.94 3.87 -1.53
N ALA A 32 15.23 3.27 -2.47
CA ALA A 32 13.86 2.83 -2.30
C ALA A 32 13.77 1.47 -1.61
N ARG A 33 12.76 1.31 -0.75
CA ARG A 33 12.39 0.04 -0.11
C ARG A 33 10.90 -0.20 -0.27
N LEU A 34 10.55 -1.41 -0.64
CA LEU A 34 9.18 -1.88 -0.56
C LEU A 34 8.98 -2.50 0.82
N LEU A 35 8.00 -2.01 1.56
CA LEU A 35 7.65 -2.50 2.88
C LEU A 35 6.43 -3.41 2.73
N VAL A 36 6.58 -4.67 3.06
CA VAL A 36 5.53 -5.68 2.90
C VAL A 36 5.20 -6.30 4.25
N LEU A 37 3.97 -6.14 4.71
CA LEU A 37 3.52 -6.81 5.91
C LEU A 37 3.31 -8.30 5.64
N LEU A 38 3.92 -9.12 6.45
CA LEU A 38 3.79 -10.57 6.43
C LEU A 38 2.88 -11.00 7.59
N ARG A 39 1.57 -11.05 7.34
CA ARG A 39 0.54 -11.24 8.37
C ARG A 39 0.71 -12.55 9.12
N ASN A 40 0.91 -13.64 8.39
CA ASN A 40 1.05 -14.97 8.99
C ASN A 40 2.39 -15.13 9.74
N ALA A 41 3.43 -14.39 9.31
CA ALA A 41 4.75 -14.41 9.94
C ALA A 41 4.94 -13.35 11.03
N SER A 42 3.95 -12.48 11.27
CA SER A 42 4.03 -11.36 12.22
C SER A 42 5.30 -10.51 12.03
N ALA A 43 5.56 -10.12 10.78
CA ALA A 43 6.77 -9.39 10.43
C ALA A 43 6.52 -8.32 9.37
N LEU A 44 7.39 -7.30 9.35
CA LEU A 44 7.55 -6.36 8.25
C LEU A 44 8.75 -6.80 7.43
N ALA A 45 8.55 -7.21 6.18
CA ALA A 45 9.63 -7.45 5.24
C ALA A 45 10.06 -6.14 4.58
N ILE A 46 11.35 -5.90 4.55
CA ILE A 46 11.99 -4.80 3.82
C ILE A 46 12.59 -5.40 2.56
N VAL A 47 12.10 -4.98 1.40
CA VAL A 47 12.36 -5.63 0.11
C VAL A 47 13.01 -4.64 -0.85
N ASP A 48 13.98 -5.08 -1.61
CA ASP A 48 14.49 -4.34 -2.77
C ASP A 48 13.45 -4.40 -3.89
N PRO A 49 12.87 -3.26 -4.30
CA PRO A 49 11.79 -3.26 -5.28
C PRO A 49 12.24 -3.62 -6.70
N ALA A 50 13.53 -3.55 -7.00
CA ALA A 50 14.05 -3.89 -8.33
C ALA A 50 14.17 -5.40 -8.53
N SER A 51 14.63 -6.10 -7.51
CA SER A 51 14.88 -7.55 -7.57
C SER A 51 13.81 -8.39 -6.87
N GLY A 52 13.02 -7.80 -5.97
CA GLY A 52 12.14 -8.53 -5.07
C GLY A 52 12.87 -9.23 -3.91
N HIS A 53 14.19 -9.00 -3.78
CA HIS A 53 14.97 -9.62 -2.71
C HIS A 53 14.60 -9.07 -1.34
N VAL A 54 14.34 -9.96 -0.38
CA VAL A 54 14.05 -9.57 1.01
C VAL A 54 15.36 -9.24 1.70
N LEU A 55 15.58 -7.95 1.98
CA LEU A 55 16.77 -7.43 2.64
C LEU A 55 16.77 -7.75 4.14
N GLY A 56 15.61 -7.81 4.74
CA GLY A 56 15.42 -8.14 6.14
C GLY A 56 13.96 -8.30 6.52
N ARG A 57 13.72 -8.89 7.70
CA ARG A 57 12.40 -9.02 8.33
C ARG A 57 12.48 -8.47 9.73
N VAL A 58 11.60 -7.54 10.06
CA VAL A 58 11.48 -6.97 11.41
C VAL A 58 10.28 -7.62 12.08
N PRO A 59 10.43 -8.32 13.20
CA PRO A 59 9.29 -8.79 13.97
C PRO A 59 8.41 -7.61 14.41
N VAL A 60 7.09 -7.75 14.27
CA VAL A 60 6.10 -6.76 14.68
C VAL A 60 5.00 -7.44 15.50
N GLY A 61 3.96 -6.72 15.87
CA GLY A 61 2.79 -7.33 16.53
C GLY A 61 2.12 -8.39 15.65
N LYS A 62 1.35 -9.28 16.30
CA LYS A 62 0.65 -10.38 15.63
C LYS A 62 -0.39 -9.86 14.66
N ASP A 63 -0.52 -10.57 13.52
CA ASP A 63 -1.46 -10.28 12.45
C ASP A 63 -1.42 -8.80 12.02
N PRO A 64 -0.25 -8.28 11.59
CA PRO A 64 -0.12 -6.87 11.21
C PRO A 64 -0.98 -6.53 9.99
N HIS A 65 -1.76 -5.45 10.08
CA HIS A 65 -2.76 -5.10 9.07
C HIS A 65 -2.30 -4.02 8.10
N GLU A 66 -1.91 -2.85 8.61
CA GLU A 66 -1.53 -1.71 7.76
C GLU A 66 -0.21 -1.09 8.20
N VAL A 67 0.48 -0.42 7.26
CA VAL A 67 1.77 0.23 7.49
C VAL A 67 1.80 1.63 6.91
N ALA A 68 2.16 2.62 7.73
CA ALA A 68 2.46 3.98 7.31
C ALA A 68 3.97 4.25 7.36
N VAL A 69 4.44 5.21 6.56
CA VAL A 69 5.87 5.55 6.45
C VAL A 69 6.04 7.06 6.51
N THR A 70 7.10 7.52 7.16
CA THR A 70 7.47 8.94 7.15
C THR A 70 7.96 9.38 5.76
N PRO A 71 7.81 10.68 5.39
CA PRO A 71 8.22 11.18 4.07
C PRO A 71 9.70 11.01 3.73
N ASP A 72 10.57 10.90 4.75
CA ASP A 72 12.00 10.62 4.59
C ASP A 72 12.32 9.12 4.49
N GLY A 73 11.31 8.27 4.60
CA GLY A 73 11.44 6.82 4.53
C GLY A 73 12.08 6.16 5.75
N LYS A 74 12.44 6.92 6.80
CA LYS A 74 13.25 6.38 7.91
C LYS A 74 12.45 5.67 8.97
N MET A 75 11.20 6.03 9.15
CA MET A 75 10.33 5.39 10.14
C MET A 75 9.10 4.77 9.49
N ALA A 76 8.71 3.61 9.97
CA ALA A 76 7.44 2.98 9.64
C ALA A 76 6.63 2.70 10.91
N PHE A 77 5.31 2.70 10.77
CA PHE A 77 4.34 2.44 11.84
C PHE A 77 3.44 1.30 11.36
N VAL A 78 3.36 0.24 12.15
CA VAL A 78 2.61 -0.97 11.80
C VAL A 78 1.51 -1.20 12.82
N ALA A 79 0.26 -1.22 12.37
CA ALA A 79 -0.88 -1.56 13.21
C ALA A 79 -1.03 -3.07 13.34
N SER A 80 -1.20 -3.55 14.57
CA SER A 80 -1.47 -4.95 14.90
C SER A 80 -2.63 -5.01 15.90
N PRO A 81 -3.78 -5.62 15.55
CA PRO A 81 -5.01 -5.48 16.33
C PRO A 81 -4.91 -5.92 17.79
N SER A 82 -4.08 -6.90 18.08
CA SER A 82 -3.93 -7.42 19.46
C SER A 82 -2.75 -6.80 20.24
N GLU A 83 -1.86 -6.05 19.58
CA GLU A 83 -0.58 -5.65 20.19
C GLU A 83 -0.23 -4.17 19.98
N GLY A 84 -1.14 -3.36 19.42
CA GLY A 84 -0.93 -1.92 19.26
C GLY A 84 -0.15 -1.54 17.99
N ILE A 85 0.70 -0.51 18.05
CA ILE A 85 1.41 0.02 16.89
C ILE A 85 2.92 -0.16 17.09
N SER A 86 3.56 -0.95 16.23
CA SER A 86 5.03 -1.07 16.18
C SER A 86 5.63 0.14 15.48
N VAL A 87 6.66 0.73 16.09
CA VAL A 87 7.45 1.84 15.52
C VAL A 87 8.79 1.29 15.07
N ILE A 88 9.06 1.38 13.77
CA ILE A 88 10.19 0.72 13.11
C ILE A 88 11.19 1.74 12.59
N ASP A 89 12.48 1.52 12.87
CA ASP A 89 13.59 2.15 12.16
C ASP A 89 13.84 1.34 10.87
N VAL A 90 13.49 1.93 9.73
CA VAL A 90 13.58 1.22 8.44
C VAL A 90 15.03 0.99 8.01
N PRO A 91 15.94 1.98 8.07
CA PRO A 91 17.37 1.76 7.78
C PRO A 91 18.03 0.70 8.68
N ALA A 92 17.75 0.75 9.98
CA ALA A 92 18.31 -0.20 10.95
C ALA A 92 17.60 -1.55 10.96
N MET A 93 16.45 -1.67 10.25
CA MET A 93 15.60 -2.86 10.23
C MET A 93 15.25 -3.36 11.63
N LYS A 94 14.79 -2.46 12.49
CA LYS A 94 14.57 -2.73 13.90
C LYS A 94 13.30 -2.09 14.44
N GLU A 95 12.54 -2.82 15.25
CA GLU A 95 11.49 -2.23 16.08
C GLU A 95 12.14 -1.40 17.20
N LEU A 96 11.77 -0.11 17.26
CA LEU A 96 12.24 0.80 18.29
C LEU A 96 11.41 0.69 19.56
N ARG A 97 10.11 0.58 19.40
CA ARG A 97 9.12 0.48 20.48
C ARG A 97 7.77 0.04 19.95
N ARG A 98 6.90 -0.33 20.87
CA ARG A 98 5.49 -0.61 20.61
C ARG A 98 4.62 0.35 21.38
N VAL A 99 3.63 0.95 20.73
CA VAL A 99 2.68 1.89 21.31
C VAL A 99 1.46 1.11 21.74
N ASP A 100 1.17 1.15 23.04
CA ASP A 100 -0.06 0.59 23.58
C ASP A 100 -1.24 1.52 23.20
N THR A 101 -2.21 0.99 22.48
CA THR A 101 -3.44 1.68 22.08
C THR A 101 -4.64 1.32 22.96
N GLY A 102 -4.42 0.53 24.00
CA GLY A 102 -5.45 -0.01 24.88
C GLY A 102 -5.90 -1.43 24.48
N ALA A 103 -6.19 -2.25 25.48
CA ALA A 103 -6.33 -3.71 25.37
C ALA A 103 -7.36 -4.22 24.36
N LEU A 104 -8.40 -3.44 24.05
CA LEU A 104 -9.47 -3.83 23.11
C LEU A 104 -9.60 -2.86 21.93
N SER A 105 -8.62 -2.01 21.70
CA SER A 105 -8.72 -0.99 20.65
C SER A 105 -8.72 -1.59 19.26
N ALA A 106 -8.04 -2.71 19.07
CA ALA A 106 -7.86 -3.38 17.78
C ALA A 106 -7.46 -2.38 16.67
N PRO A 107 -6.25 -1.76 16.77
CA PRO A 107 -5.80 -0.81 15.76
C PRO A 107 -5.67 -1.55 14.42
N HIS A 108 -6.32 -1.00 13.39
CA HIS A 108 -6.36 -1.63 12.08
C HIS A 108 -5.57 -0.84 11.04
N ASP A 109 -5.95 0.41 10.78
CA ASP A 109 -5.26 1.27 9.82
C ASP A 109 -4.37 2.29 10.53
N VAL A 110 -3.29 2.67 9.85
CA VAL A 110 -2.37 3.73 10.26
C VAL A 110 -2.04 4.64 9.10
N LEU A 111 -2.01 5.95 9.34
CA LEU A 111 -1.67 6.97 8.35
C LEU A 111 -0.75 8.02 8.98
N TYR A 112 0.36 8.35 8.30
CA TYR A 112 1.26 9.40 8.74
C TYR A 112 0.97 10.71 7.98
N ALA A 113 0.68 11.78 8.72
CA ALA A 113 0.46 13.10 8.15
C ALA A 113 0.82 14.20 9.17
N GLY A 114 1.44 15.29 8.70
CA GLY A 114 1.75 16.46 9.55
C GLY A 114 2.60 16.13 10.77
N GLY A 115 3.49 15.14 10.71
CA GLY A 115 4.31 14.73 11.84
C GLY A 115 3.60 13.83 12.86
N LYS A 116 2.38 13.39 12.57
CA LYS A 116 1.54 12.56 13.46
C LYS A 116 1.14 11.26 12.79
N VAL A 117 0.81 10.26 13.59
CA VAL A 117 0.25 9.00 13.16
C VAL A 117 -1.22 8.95 13.59
N TYR A 118 -2.10 8.89 12.61
CA TYR A 118 -3.51 8.62 12.83
C TYR A 118 -3.72 7.10 12.76
N PHE A 119 -4.65 6.59 13.54
CA PHE A 119 -5.00 5.17 13.53
C PHE A 119 -6.48 4.96 13.76
N THR A 120 -7.04 3.94 13.14
CA THR A 120 -8.38 3.44 13.49
C THR A 120 -8.25 2.45 14.64
N ALA A 121 -9.24 2.45 15.53
CA ALA A 121 -9.38 1.51 16.64
C ALA A 121 -10.73 0.82 16.50
N GLU A 122 -10.75 -0.26 15.70
CA GLU A 122 -11.97 -0.94 15.26
C GLU A 122 -12.80 -1.45 16.46
N GLY A 123 -12.15 -2.02 17.48
CA GLY A 123 -12.79 -2.51 18.68
C GLY A 123 -13.47 -1.44 19.53
N PHE A 124 -13.03 -0.18 19.44
CA PHE A 124 -13.59 0.95 20.19
C PHE A 124 -14.47 1.88 19.36
N LYS A 125 -14.69 1.59 18.07
CA LYS A 125 -15.42 2.49 17.16
C LYS A 125 -14.84 3.90 17.14
N THR A 126 -13.50 3.98 17.08
CA THR A 126 -12.73 5.19 17.41
C THR A 126 -11.63 5.39 16.38
N ILE A 127 -11.24 6.64 16.18
CA ILE A 127 -9.96 7.00 15.57
C ILE A 127 -9.06 7.60 16.65
N GLY A 128 -7.74 7.48 16.50
CA GLY A 128 -6.77 8.05 17.41
C GLY A 128 -5.66 8.78 16.70
N ARG A 129 -4.91 9.60 17.44
CA ARG A 129 -3.70 10.26 16.97
C ARG A 129 -2.56 10.06 17.96
N TYR A 130 -1.46 9.54 17.45
CA TYR A 130 -0.21 9.35 18.16
C TYR A 130 0.84 10.36 17.70
N ASP A 131 1.54 10.96 18.64
CA ASP A 131 2.70 11.82 18.40
C ASP A 131 3.99 11.00 18.55
N PRO A 132 4.69 10.69 17.43
CA PRO A 132 5.95 9.93 17.51
C PRO A 132 7.08 10.66 18.23
N ALA A 133 7.11 12.00 18.15
CA ALA A 133 8.15 12.82 18.79
C ALA A 133 7.98 12.87 20.31
N ALA A 134 6.74 13.05 20.78
CA ALA A 134 6.42 13.03 22.19
C ALA A 134 6.21 11.62 22.77
N ASN A 135 6.16 10.60 21.90
CA ASN A 135 5.80 9.21 22.24
C ASN A 135 4.49 9.12 23.05
N LYS A 136 3.44 9.75 22.56
CA LYS A 136 2.18 9.90 23.30
C LYS A 136 0.97 9.80 22.38
N ILE A 137 -0.06 9.08 22.79
CA ILE A 137 -1.40 9.19 22.20
C ILE A 137 -1.96 10.54 22.65
N GLU A 138 -2.18 11.44 21.70
CA GLU A 138 -2.66 12.80 21.99
C GLU A 138 -4.15 12.80 22.27
N TRP A 139 -4.91 12.00 21.52
CA TRP A 139 -6.36 11.89 21.66
C TRP A 139 -6.90 10.64 21.00
N MET A 140 -8.07 10.24 21.43
CA MET A 140 -8.95 9.27 20.77
C MET A 140 -10.35 9.86 20.64
N LEU A 141 -11.00 9.64 19.50
CA LEU A 141 -12.32 10.15 19.16
C LEU A 141 -13.26 9.00 18.81
N GLY A 142 -14.29 8.79 19.61
CA GLY A 142 -15.39 7.88 19.28
C GLY A 142 -16.22 8.46 18.14
N ILE A 143 -16.41 7.70 17.08
CA ILE A 143 -17.20 8.10 15.89
C ILE A 143 -18.59 7.45 15.86
N GLY A 144 -18.87 6.58 16.82
CA GLY A 144 -20.20 5.98 17.00
C GLY A 144 -20.64 4.99 15.94
N GLN A 145 -19.73 4.57 15.06
CA GLN A 145 -20.00 3.67 13.95
C GLN A 145 -19.28 2.32 14.16
N ASP A 146 -19.93 1.23 13.80
CA ASP A 146 -19.38 -0.12 13.93
C ASP A 146 -18.41 -0.48 12.81
N GLY A 147 -17.30 -1.12 13.18
CA GLY A 147 -16.29 -1.60 12.22
C GLY A 147 -15.53 -0.46 11.56
N THR A 148 -15.06 0.51 12.36
CA THR A 148 -14.16 1.60 11.96
C THR A 148 -12.88 1.01 11.39
N HIS A 149 -12.68 1.07 10.06
CA HIS A 149 -11.69 0.20 9.40
C HIS A 149 -10.51 0.98 8.81
N MET A 150 -10.54 1.28 7.53
CA MET A 150 -9.49 2.05 6.85
C MET A 150 -9.69 3.55 7.02
N MET A 151 -8.75 4.34 6.54
CA MET A 151 -8.90 5.79 6.48
C MET A 151 -8.21 6.38 5.26
N VAL A 152 -8.76 7.47 4.75
CA VAL A 152 -8.09 8.34 3.79
C VAL A 152 -8.21 9.78 4.25
N LEU A 153 -7.13 10.53 4.11
CA LEU A 153 -7.06 11.94 4.50
C LEU A 153 -7.06 12.81 3.25
N ALA A 154 -7.92 13.82 3.24
CA ALA A 154 -7.93 14.81 2.17
C ALA A 154 -6.57 15.56 2.09
N LYS A 155 -6.25 16.10 0.92
CA LYS A 155 -4.95 16.78 0.69
C LYS A 155 -4.71 17.97 1.61
N ASP A 156 -5.77 18.61 2.09
CA ASP A 156 -5.72 19.71 3.07
C ASP A 156 -5.38 19.24 4.49
N GLN A 157 -5.35 17.93 4.72
CA GLN A 157 -5.17 17.28 6.02
C GLN A 157 -6.19 17.67 7.09
N GLN A 158 -7.35 18.19 6.69
CA GLN A 158 -8.42 18.62 7.60
C GLN A 158 -9.57 17.62 7.64
N THR A 159 -9.87 16.96 6.53
CA THR A 159 -10.99 16.03 6.43
C THR A 159 -10.51 14.60 6.24
N MET A 160 -10.97 13.72 7.12
CA MET A 160 -10.70 12.28 7.06
C MET A 160 -11.98 11.52 6.74
N TRP A 161 -11.86 10.50 5.90
CA TRP A 161 -12.94 9.61 5.50
C TRP A 161 -12.64 8.20 5.97
N VAL A 162 -13.61 7.56 6.62
CA VAL A 162 -13.43 6.27 7.28
C VAL A 162 -14.62 5.35 6.96
N PRO A 163 -14.42 4.19 6.33
CA PRO A 163 -15.47 3.21 6.12
C PRO A 163 -15.79 2.50 7.43
N ASN A 164 -17.07 2.33 7.68
CA ASN A 164 -17.60 1.63 8.85
C ASN A 164 -18.28 0.36 8.37
N ARG A 165 -17.57 -0.74 8.44
CA ARG A 165 -17.97 -2.04 7.90
C ARG A 165 -19.30 -2.55 8.47
N GLY A 166 -19.45 -2.45 9.79
CA GLY A 166 -20.65 -2.91 10.48
C GLY A 166 -21.85 -1.98 10.32
N SER A 167 -21.61 -0.68 10.15
CA SER A 167 -22.67 0.34 9.99
C SER A 167 -23.06 0.62 8.54
N ASN A 168 -22.38 0.03 7.55
CA ASN A 168 -22.59 0.29 6.13
C ASN A 168 -22.60 1.78 5.80
N SER A 169 -21.60 2.50 6.30
CA SER A 169 -21.50 3.97 6.17
C SER A 169 -20.06 4.41 6.00
N ILE A 170 -19.88 5.65 5.57
CA ILE A 170 -18.61 6.36 5.59
C ILE A 170 -18.69 7.48 6.62
N SER A 171 -17.85 7.47 7.63
CA SER A 171 -17.66 8.62 8.53
C SER A 171 -16.80 9.68 7.87
N VAL A 172 -17.23 10.94 7.99
CA VAL A 172 -16.48 12.13 7.60
C VAL A 172 -16.11 12.88 8.88
N ILE A 173 -14.82 13.08 9.11
CA ILE A 173 -14.30 13.75 10.30
C ILE A 173 -13.61 15.02 9.85
N ASP A 174 -14.18 16.18 10.16
CA ASP A 174 -13.59 17.49 9.88
C ASP A 174 -12.76 18.00 11.05
N GLY A 175 -11.74 18.80 10.75
CA GLY A 175 -10.89 19.43 11.75
C GLY A 175 -9.90 18.46 12.40
N VAL A 176 -9.63 17.32 11.78
CA VAL A 176 -8.82 16.24 12.34
C VAL A 176 -7.40 16.69 12.72
N ALA A 177 -6.78 17.56 11.93
CA ALA A 177 -5.45 18.09 12.23
C ALA A 177 -5.42 18.98 13.48
N GLY A 178 -6.53 19.69 13.76
CA GLY A 178 -6.63 20.60 14.92
C GLY A 178 -6.86 19.91 16.25
N GLY A 179 -7.31 18.67 16.25
CA GLY A 179 -7.66 17.92 17.47
C GLY A 179 -8.90 18.43 18.21
N PRO A 180 -9.30 17.75 19.32
CA PRO A 180 -10.46 18.17 20.11
C PRO A 180 -10.30 19.61 20.65
N PRO A 181 -11.38 20.39 20.80
CA PRO A 181 -12.78 20.05 20.54
C PRO A 181 -13.27 20.43 19.12
N LYS A 182 -12.38 20.59 18.15
CA LYS A 182 -12.70 21.13 16.82
C LYS A 182 -13.31 20.12 15.86
N PHE A 183 -13.44 18.87 16.28
CA PHE A 183 -14.01 17.82 15.43
C PHE A 183 -15.47 18.03 15.11
N ARG A 184 -15.82 17.68 13.87
CA ARG A 184 -17.21 17.42 13.46
C ARG A 184 -17.24 16.08 12.74
N THR A 185 -18.11 15.20 13.17
CA THR A 185 -18.31 13.90 12.54
C THR A 185 -19.71 13.83 11.93
N THR A 186 -19.76 13.32 10.71
CA THR A 186 -21.01 12.95 10.04
C THR A 186 -20.85 11.56 9.45
N ALA A 187 -21.95 10.80 9.37
CA ALA A 187 -21.96 9.50 8.71
C ALA A 187 -22.81 9.56 7.46
N ILE A 188 -22.29 9.03 6.36
CA ILE A 188 -22.96 8.93 5.07
C ILE A 188 -23.31 7.46 4.87
N PRO A 189 -24.59 7.06 4.93
CA PRO A 189 -25.00 5.70 4.56
C PRO A 189 -24.61 5.42 3.11
N VAL A 190 -24.04 4.25 2.84
CA VAL A 190 -23.72 3.82 1.49
C VAL A 190 -24.56 2.60 1.12
N PRO A 191 -25.06 2.53 -0.13
CA PRO A 191 -25.66 1.31 -0.64
C PRO A 191 -24.64 0.18 -0.65
N GLY A 192 -25.11 -1.03 -0.32
CA GLY A 192 -24.25 -2.21 -0.24
C GLY A 192 -23.86 -2.58 1.18
N LYS A 193 -23.06 -3.63 1.31
CA LYS A 193 -22.71 -4.23 2.60
C LYS A 193 -21.21 -4.22 2.83
N THR A 194 -20.80 -3.89 4.04
CA THR A 194 -19.41 -3.95 4.47
C THR A 194 -18.50 -3.10 3.58
N PRO A 195 -18.64 -1.75 3.55
CA PRO A 195 -17.69 -0.87 2.86
C PRO A 195 -16.30 -1.04 3.49
N GLU A 196 -15.27 -1.24 2.66
CA GLU A 196 -13.92 -1.52 3.14
C GLU A 196 -12.86 -0.76 2.36
N GLY A 197 -12.57 -1.15 1.12
CA GLY A 197 -11.63 -0.44 0.27
C GLY A 197 -12.15 0.95 -0.07
N LEU A 198 -11.33 1.99 0.15
CA LEU A 198 -11.70 3.35 -0.24
C LEU A 198 -10.48 4.14 -0.69
N ASP A 199 -10.72 5.12 -1.55
CA ASP A 199 -9.71 6.12 -1.91
C ASP A 199 -10.36 7.40 -2.47
N LEU A 200 -9.63 8.51 -2.41
CA LEU A 200 -10.00 9.79 -3.03
C LEU A 200 -9.50 9.84 -4.47
N SER A 201 -10.32 10.36 -5.36
CA SER A 201 -9.89 10.69 -6.72
C SER A 201 -8.68 11.64 -6.72
N PRO A 202 -7.83 11.62 -7.76
CA PRO A 202 -6.63 12.47 -7.81
C PRO A 202 -6.89 13.96 -7.65
N ASP A 203 -8.07 14.43 -8.05
CA ASP A 203 -8.52 15.82 -7.86
C ASP A 203 -9.23 16.07 -6.52
N GLY A 204 -9.48 15.01 -5.74
CA GLY A 204 -10.12 15.06 -4.43
C GLY A 204 -11.62 15.31 -4.46
N ARG A 205 -12.27 15.32 -5.63
CA ARG A 205 -13.71 15.61 -5.76
C ARG A 205 -14.62 14.44 -5.46
N GLU A 206 -14.11 13.24 -5.61
CA GLU A 206 -14.87 12.01 -5.39
C GLU A 206 -14.14 11.11 -4.39
N LEU A 207 -14.90 10.53 -3.49
CA LEU A 207 -14.48 9.37 -2.71
C LEU A 207 -15.16 8.13 -3.29
N TRP A 208 -14.37 7.13 -3.61
CA TRP A 208 -14.92 5.85 -4.03
C TRP A 208 -14.73 4.83 -2.90
N THR A 209 -15.72 3.99 -2.69
CA THR A 209 -15.61 2.86 -1.77
C THR A 209 -16.17 1.60 -2.39
N ALA A 210 -15.48 0.49 -2.17
CA ALA A 210 -15.94 -0.84 -2.55
C ALA A 210 -16.59 -1.54 -1.36
N THR A 211 -17.70 -2.25 -1.60
CA THR A 211 -18.43 -2.99 -0.58
C THR A 211 -18.09 -4.48 -0.68
N ARG A 212 -17.37 -4.96 0.32
CA ARG A 212 -16.85 -6.34 0.39
C ARG A 212 -17.95 -7.39 0.40
N GLY A 213 -19.05 -7.09 1.10
CA GLY A 213 -20.12 -8.07 1.36
C GLY A 213 -21.04 -8.37 0.18
N ASP A 214 -21.01 -7.55 -0.90
CA ASP A 214 -21.89 -7.71 -2.05
C ASP A 214 -21.30 -7.26 -3.39
N GLY A 215 -20.02 -6.86 -3.41
CA GLY A 215 -19.30 -6.50 -4.64
C GLY A 215 -19.73 -5.20 -5.28
N GLY A 216 -20.33 -4.31 -4.49
CA GLY A 216 -20.75 -2.98 -4.93
C GLY A 216 -19.61 -1.96 -4.91
N VAL A 217 -19.83 -0.85 -5.60
CA VAL A 217 -19.00 0.36 -5.57
C VAL A 217 -19.93 1.56 -5.39
N SER A 218 -19.61 2.43 -4.44
CA SER A 218 -20.31 3.70 -4.24
C SER A 218 -19.36 4.87 -4.44
N ILE A 219 -19.86 5.92 -5.09
CA ILE A 219 -19.16 7.18 -5.37
C ILE A 219 -19.83 8.29 -4.57
N ILE A 220 -19.04 8.99 -3.79
CA ILE A 220 -19.48 10.09 -2.94
C ILE A 220 -18.83 11.38 -3.46
N ASP A 221 -19.62 12.39 -3.74
CA ASP A 221 -19.13 13.75 -3.98
C ASP A 221 -18.63 14.34 -2.66
N THR A 222 -17.36 14.73 -2.61
CA THR A 222 -16.71 15.17 -1.37
C THR A 222 -17.19 16.52 -0.86
N THR A 223 -17.76 17.37 -1.73
CA THR A 223 -18.29 18.68 -1.38
C THR A 223 -19.69 18.57 -0.79
N SER A 224 -20.59 17.91 -1.50
CA SER A 224 -21.99 17.75 -1.05
C SER A 224 -22.15 16.63 -0.01
N ARG A 225 -21.14 15.73 0.09
CA ARG A 225 -21.15 14.56 0.99
C ARG A 225 -22.35 13.63 0.74
N LYS A 226 -22.69 13.46 -0.52
CA LYS A 226 -23.78 12.58 -0.95
C LYS A 226 -23.27 11.50 -1.87
N VAL A 227 -23.84 10.31 -1.76
CA VAL A 227 -23.66 9.26 -2.76
C VAL A 227 -24.29 9.75 -4.06
N THR A 228 -23.48 9.91 -5.08
CA THR A 228 -23.91 10.37 -6.40
C THR A 228 -24.20 9.22 -7.36
N GLN A 229 -23.51 8.10 -7.15
CA GLN A 229 -23.65 6.92 -7.98
C GLN A 229 -23.30 5.66 -7.18
N SER A 230 -23.98 4.57 -7.51
CA SER A 230 -23.61 3.21 -7.05
C SER A 230 -23.88 2.21 -8.15
N PHE A 231 -23.00 1.21 -8.25
CA PHE A 231 -23.13 0.11 -9.20
C PHE A 231 -22.50 -1.16 -8.60
N ASN A 232 -22.81 -2.31 -9.18
CA ASN A 232 -22.31 -3.59 -8.68
C ASN A 232 -21.47 -4.28 -9.76
N LEU A 233 -20.24 -4.66 -9.40
CA LEU A 233 -19.27 -5.33 -10.27
C LEU A 233 -19.33 -6.86 -10.13
N LYS A 234 -20.23 -7.38 -9.29
CA LYS A 234 -20.40 -8.81 -8.97
C LYS A 234 -19.09 -9.43 -8.44
N LEU A 235 -18.39 -8.67 -7.59
CA LEU A 235 -17.19 -9.15 -6.91
C LEU A 235 -17.58 -9.96 -5.68
N THR A 236 -16.72 -10.88 -5.30
CA THR A 236 -16.97 -11.78 -4.17
C THR A 236 -16.33 -11.29 -2.87
N ASP A 237 -15.24 -10.52 -2.98
CA ASP A 237 -14.49 -9.98 -1.85
C ASP A 237 -13.73 -8.70 -2.26
N ALA A 238 -14.46 -7.61 -2.52
CA ALA A 238 -13.89 -6.32 -2.93
C ALA A 238 -13.23 -5.60 -1.74
N ASN A 239 -12.05 -6.06 -1.32
CA ASN A 239 -11.43 -5.63 -0.07
C ASN A 239 -10.45 -4.45 -0.21
N ARG A 240 -9.99 -4.13 -1.41
CA ARG A 240 -9.08 -2.99 -1.67
C ARG A 240 -9.54 -2.19 -2.88
N LEU A 241 -9.45 -0.87 -2.74
CA LEU A 241 -9.68 0.09 -3.82
C LEU A 241 -8.61 1.17 -3.77
N LYS A 242 -7.96 1.45 -4.90
CA LYS A 242 -6.98 2.54 -5.02
C LYS A 242 -7.09 3.25 -6.36
N PHE A 243 -6.96 4.57 -6.33
CA PHE A 243 -6.79 5.38 -7.53
C PHE A 243 -5.35 5.33 -8.03
N THR A 244 -5.20 5.40 -9.35
CA THR A 244 -3.93 5.76 -9.98
C THR A 244 -3.89 7.26 -10.26
N PRO A 245 -2.71 7.89 -10.37
CA PRO A 245 -2.60 9.32 -10.66
C PRO A 245 -3.26 9.76 -11.98
N ASP A 246 -3.36 8.85 -12.95
CA ASP A 246 -3.99 9.09 -14.26
C ASP A 246 -5.50 8.78 -14.28
N GLY A 247 -6.11 8.54 -13.11
CA GLY A 247 -7.56 8.41 -12.98
C GLY A 247 -8.14 7.03 -13.28
N LYS A 248 -7.33 5.97 -13.20
CA LYS A 248 -7.87 4.61 -13.14
C LYS A 248 -8.21 4.24 -11.69
N VAL A 249 -9.09 3.28 -11.50
CA VAL A 249 -9.44 2.71 -10.20
C VAL A 249 -9.08 1.22 -10.22
N LEU A 250 -8.25 0.82 -9.29
CA LEU A 250 -7.87 -0.56 -9.07
C LEU A 250 -8.71 -1.14 -7.92
N ILE A 251 -9.40 -2.25 -8.16
CA ILE A 251 -10.17 -2.97 -7.12
C ILE A 251 -9.66 -4.40 -7.09
N LEU A 252 -9.17 -4.84 -5.95
CA LEU A 252 -8.79 -6.23 -5.73
C LEU A 252 -10.01 -7.01 -5.22
N ASP A 253 -10.43 -8.00 -6.00
CA ASP A 253 -11.37 -9.05 -5.58
C ASP A 253 -10.59 -10.21 -4.99
N GLY A 254 -10.45 -10.21 -3.67
CA GLY A 254 -9.69 -11.22 -2.93
C GLY A 254 -10.24 -12.63 -3.13
N GLY A 255 -11.54 -12.80 -3.08
CA GLY A 255 -12.19 -14.11 -3.19
C GLY A 255 -11.97 -14.83 -4.52
N THR A 256 -11.66 -14.08 -5.59
CA THR A 256 -11.34 -14.68 -6.88
C THR A 256 -9.88 -14.49 -7.32
N GLY A 257 -9.08 -13.74 -6.58
CA GLY A 257 -7.72 -13.40 -6.99
C GLY A 257 -7.67 -12.61 -8.31
N THR A 258 -8.54 -11.61 -8.43
CA THR A 258 -8.71 -10.82 -9.65
C THR A 258 -8.54 -9.33 -9.35
N LEU A 259 -7.73 -8.65 -10.13
CA LEU A 259 -7.66 -7.19 -10.13
C LEU A 259 -8.58 -6.63 -11.22
N ILE A 260 -9.52 -5.78 -10.82
CA ILE A 260 -10.38 -5.04 -11.73
C ILE A 260 -9.82 -3.65 -11.92
N VAL A 261 -9.76 -3.18 -13.15
CA VAL A 261 -9.31 -1.84 -13.51
C VAL A 261 -10.46 -1.09 -14.17
N LEU A 262 -10.88 0.02 -13.59
CA LEU A 262 -11.91 0.89 -14.14
C LEU A 262 -11.27 2.20 -14.63
N ASP A 263 -11.88 2.82 -15.62
CA ASP A 263 -11.70 4.23 -15.92
C ASP A 263 -12.65 5.06 -15.08
N ALA A 264 -12.10 5.94 -14.24
CA ALA A 264 -12.91 6.70 -13.28
C ALA A 264 -13.86 7.69 -13.97
N ALA A 265 -13.49 8.27 -15.10
CA ALA A 265 -14.31 9.27 -15.79
C ALA A 265 -15.53 8.63 -16.45
N SER A 266 -15.35 7.52 -17.16
CA SER A 266 -16.44 6.81 -17.84
C SER A 266 -17.17 5.80 -16.97
N ARG A 267 -16.65 5.44 -15.79
CA ARG A 267 -17.15 4.39 -14.89
C ARG A 267 -17.11 2.97 -15.50
N LYS A 268 -16.36 2.79 -16.56
CA LYS A 268 -16.31 1.52 -17.30
C LYS A 268 -15.12 0.67 -16.90
N GLU A 269 -15.32 -0.63 -16.92
CA GLU A 269 -14.23 -1.59 -16.76
C GLU A 269 -13.32 -1.53 -18.01
N ILE A 270 -12.01 -1.34 -17.76
CA ILE A 270 -10.97 -1.36 -18.79
C ILE A 270 -10.41 -2.77 -18.92
N LYS A 271 -10.14 -3.40 -17.77
CA LYS A 271 -9.48 -4.70 -17.73
C LYS A 271 -9.86 -5.46 -16.46
N ARG A 272 -9.89 -6.76 -16.59
CA ARG A 272 -9.98 -7.72 -15.50
C ARG A 272 -8.79 -8.66 -15.59
N LEU A 273 -7.92 -8.65 -14.61
CA LEU A 273 -6.64 -9.36 -14.63
C LEU A 273 -6.60 -10.41 -13.52
N LYS A 274 -6.43 -11.67 -13.89
CA LYS A 274 -6.22 -12.76 -12.94
C LYS A 274 -4.83 -12.66 -12.34
N VAL A 275 -4.73 -12.33 -11.04
CA VAL A 275 -3.46 -12.12 -10.31
C VAL A 275 -3.08 -13.32 -9.44
N ALA A 276 -4.04 -14.19 -9.12
CA ALA A 276 -3.80 -15.47 -8.45
C ALA A 276 -4.82 -16.52 -8.89
N PRO A 277 -4.55 -17.82 -8.73
CA PRO A 277 -5.45 -18.89 -9.20
C PRO A 277 -6.76 -18.99 -8.44
N GLY A 278 -6.83 -18.49 -7.21
CA GLY A 278 -7.99 -18.58 -6.30
C GLY A 278 -8.10 -17.42 -5.35
N ASP A 279 -8.68 -17.69 -4.19
CA ASP A 279 -8.76 -16.75 -3.07
C ASP A 279 -7.37 -16.28 -2.68
N THR A 280 -7.22 -14.98 -2.44
CA THR A 280 -5.96 -14.37 -2.03
C THR A 280 -6.00 -13.92 -0.57
N GLY A 281 -7.12 -14.11 0.09
CA GLY A 281 -7.36 -13.55 1.43
C GLY A 281 -7.38 -12.03 1.44
N ASP A 282 -7.16 -11.44 2.60
CA ASP A 282 -7.01 -10.00 2.74
C ASP A 282 -5.70 -9.53 2.12
N GLY A 283 -5.78 -9.03 0.90
CA GLY A 283 -4.64 -8.50 0.17
C GLY A 283 -4.34 -7.03 0.49
N GLY A 284 -3.28 -6.50 -0.14
CA GLY A 284 -2.93 -5.09 -0.15
C GLY A 284 -2.81 -4.57 -1.58
N VAL A 285 -3.09 -3.29 -1.79
CA VAL A 285 -2.83 -2.61 -3.06
C VAL A 285 -2.11 -1.30 -2.78
N PHE A 286 -0.91 -1.17 -3.31
CA PHE A 286 -0.12 0.06 -3.28
C PHE A 286 0.13 0.54 -4.70
N VAL A 287 -0.17 1.79 -4.99
CA VAL A 287 0.09 2.44 -6.28
C VAL A 287 1.25 3.40 -6.13
N MET A 288 2.26 3.27 -7.00
CA MET A 288 3.38 4.20 -7.03
C MET A 288 2.90 5.62 -7.33
N PRO A 289 3.42 6.65 -6.62
CA PRO A 289 3.03 8.05 -6.84
C PRO A 289 3.28 8.56 -8.27
N ASP A 290 4.22 7.97 -8.98
CA ASP A 290 4.51 8.28 -10.39
C ASP A 290 3.57 7.59 -11.38
N GLY A 291 2.66 6.74 -10.90
CA GLY A 291 1.71 6.00 -11.73
C GLY A 291 2.32 4.88 -12.58
N SER A 292 3.58 4.53 -12.37
CA SER A 292 4.27 3.52 -13.18
C SER A 292 3.84 2.10 -12.85
N ARG A 293 3.62 1.79 -11.58
CA ARG A 293 3.37 0.44 -11.09
C ARG A 293 2.37 0.41 -9.94
N ALA A 294 1.71 -0.75 -9.80
CA ALA A 294 1.02 -1.13 -8.57
C ALA A 294 1.63 -2.42 -8.02
N TYR A 295 1.63 -2.54 -6.69
CA TYR A 295 2.08 -3.72 -5.96
C TYR A 295 0.90 -4.31 -5.21
N LEU A 296 0.67 -5.60 -5.40
CA LEU A 296 -0.43 -6.34 -4.77
C LEU A 296 0.15 -7.35 -3.80
N GLY A 297 -0.15 -7.23 -2.51
CA GLY A 297 0.12 -8.28 -1.53
C GLY A 297 -0.98 -9.33 -1.62
N LEU A 298 -0.63 -10.58 -1.88
CA LEU A 298 -1.57 -11.67 -2.01
C LEU A 298 -1.31 -12.66 -0.88
N ARG A 299 -2.14 -12.60 0.16
CA ARG A 299 -1.92 -13.30 1.44
C ARG A 299 -1.76 -14.80 1.24
N ASP A 300 -2.74 -15.43 0.63
CA ASP A 300 -2.80 -16.89 0.52
C ASP A 300 -1.97 -17.45 -0.63
N ASP A 301 -1.59 -16.58 -1.58
CA ASP A 301 -0.62 -16.89 -2.65
C ASP A 301 0.84 -16.70 -2.20
N HIS A 302 1.07 -16.15 -1.02
CA HIS A 302 2.40 -15.88 -0.44
C HIS A 302 3.33 -15.07 -1.34
N SER A 303 2.77 -14.20 -2.18
CA SER A 303 3.52 -13.39 -3.14
C SER A 303 3.12 -11.92 -3.16
N VAL A 304 4.02 -11.11 -3.70
CA VAL A 304 3.72 -9.74 -4.14
C VAL A 304 3.73 -9.73 -5.65
N VAL A 305 2.62 -9.30 -6.25
CA VAL A 305 2.49 -9.15 -7.70
C VAL A 305 2.71 -7.70 -8.08
N VAL A 306 3.51 -7.47 -9.10
CA VAL A 306 3.80 -6.15 -9.66
C VAL A 306 3.03 -5.97 -10.95
N ILE A 307 2.20 -4.95 -11.02
CA ILE A 307 1.44 -4.58 -12.22
C ILE A 307 2.10 -3.38 -12.88
N ASP A 308 2.35 -3.47 -14.16
CA ASP A 308 2.68 -2.31 -15.00
C ASP A 308 1.38 -1.56 -15.31
N LEU A 309 1.27 -0.30 -14.85
CA LEU A 309 0.02 0.47 -14.98
C LEU A 309 -0.18 1.07 -16.38
N LYS A 310 0.84 1.04 -17.24
CA LYS A 310 0.73 1.45 -18.64
C LYS A 310 0.14 0.35 -19.52
N THR A 311 0.61 -0.88 -19.34
CA THR A 311 0.16 -2.04 -20.13
C THR A 311 -0.99 -2.78 -19.48
N LEU A 312 -1.18 -2.59 -18.17
CA LEU A 312 -2.11 -3.33 -17.31
C LEU A 312 -1.84 -4.84 -17.36
N GLU A 313 -0.57 -5.20 -17.21
CA GLU A 313 -0.11 -6.59 -17.21
C GLU A 313 0.75 -6.87 -15.97
N ILE A 314 0.87 -8.15 -15.63
CA ILE A 314 1.78 -8.58 -14.56
C ILE A 314 3.21 -8.40 -15.08
N ALA A 315 3.94 -7.45 -14.49
CA ALA A 315 5.34 -7.19 -14.81
C ALA A 315 6.29 -8.11 -14.04
N ASN A 316 5.93 -8.49 -12.80
CA ASN A 316 6.76 -9.35 -11.96
C ASN A 316 5.94 -10.00 -10.84
N ARG A 317 6.53 -10.99 -10.18
CA ARG A 317 6.01 -11.65 -8.98
C ARG A 317 7.16 -11.98 -8.04
N PHE A 318 7.06 -11.50 -6.79
CA PHE A 318 8.04 -11.75 -5.74
C PHE A 318 7.49 -12.78 -4.76
N ALA A 319 8.14 -13.91 -4.65
CA ALA A 319 7.80 -14.89 -3.61
C ALA A 319 8.28 -14.40 -2.24
N MET A 320 7.38 -14.31 -1.28
CA MET A 320 7.70 -13.86 0.09
C MET A 320 8.05 -15.01 1.04
N GLY A 321 8.11 -16.22 0.53
CA GLY A 321 8.39 -17.44 1.28
C GLY A 321 7.12 -18.12 1.80
N PRO A 322 7.24 -19.39 2.18
CA PRO A 322 6.10 -20.18 2.64
C PRO A 322 5.50 -19.59 3.91
N ASN A 323 4.19 -19.67 4.03
CA ASN A 323 3.41 -19.19 5.17
C ASN A 323 3.70 -17.73 5.57
N SER A 324 4.08 -16.89 4.62
CA SER A 324 4.40 -15.46 4.89
C SER A 324 3.15 -14.60 5.02
N GLY A 325 2.16 -14.79 4.18
CA GLY A 325 0.90 -14.03 4.16
C GLY A 325 1.09 -12.53 3.85
N PRO A 326 1.62 -12.15 2.65
CA PRO A 326 1.77 -10.75 2.30
C PRO A 326 0.43 -10.03 2.26
N GLY A 327 0.29 -8.97 3.04
CA GLY A 327 -0.89 -8.11 3.11
C GLY A 327 -0.60 -6.71 2.60
N CYS A 328 -0.79 -5.69 3.46
CA CYS A 328 -0.54 -4.31 3.12
C CYS A 328 0.92 -4.06 2.69
N ILE A 329 1.06 -3.15 1.74
CA ILE A 329 2.33 -2.74 1.15
C ILE A 329 2.44 -1.23 1.23
N ASN A 330 3.65 -0.74 1.51
CA ASN A 330 3.97 0.67 1.42
C ASN A 330 5.39 0.83 0.86
N TRP A 331 5.77 2.07 0.61
CA TRP A 331 7.03 2.43 -0.02
C TRP A 331 7.81 3.39 0.86
N ALA A 332 9.08 3.09 1.14
CA ALA A 332 10.00 3.98 1.82
C ALA A 332 11.07 4.47 0.84
N PHE A 333 11.19 5.77 0.71
CA PHE A 333 12.25 6.40 -0.06
C PHE A 333 13.26 7.01 0.92
N LEU A 334 14.37 6.30 1.16
CA LEU A 334 15.39 6.72 2.12
C LEU A 334 16.11 7.97 1.61
N ARG A 335 15.92 9.10 2.30
CA ARG A 335 16.54 10.40 2.00
C ARG A 335 17.53 10.82 3.08
#